data_ded0bc4672b3ee20c1600d5a6f9188bd
#
_entry.id   ded0bc4672b3ee20c1600d5a6f9188bd
#
_cell.length_a   1.000
_cell.length_b   1.000
_cell.length_c   1.000
_cell.angle_alpha   90.00
_cell.angle_beta   90.00
_cell.angle_gamma   90.00
#
_symmetry.space_group_name_H-M   'P 1'
#
loop_
_entity.id
_entity.type
_entity.pdbx_description
1 polymer ?
#
loop_
_entity_poly.entity_id
_entity_poly.type
_entity_poly.pdbx_seq_one_letter_code
_entity_poly.pdbx_strand_id
1 'polypeptide(L)'
;GQSVLVTGAGGSIGSELCRQILALRPTTLLLLDHSEFNLYSILSELEQRIARESLPVRLLPILGSDRNPEKLLDVMKTWRVDTVYHAAAYKHVPMVEHNIAEGVLNNVIGTLNTAQAALQAGVANFVLISTDKAVRPTNVMGSTKRLAELTLQALSHEVAPVLFGDMGNVSRVNKTRFTMVRFGNVLGSS
;
A
#
# COMPACT_ATOMS: atom_id res chain seq x y z
N GLY A 1 9.92 -15.40 10.91
CA GLY A 1 8.66 -15.14 10.20
C GLY A 1 8.65 -13.75 9.64
N GLN A 2 7.79 -13.49 8.64
CA GLN A 2 7.70 -12.19 7.97
C GLN A 2 6.65 -11.29 8.64
N SER A 3 6.91 -9.98 8.62
CA SER A 3 5.98 -8.92 8.98
C SER A 3 5.50 -8.25 7.69
N VAL A 4 4.20 -8.28 7.43
CA VAL A 4 3.60 -7.82 6.17
C VAL A 4 2.61 -6.69 6.43
N LEU A 5 2.73 -5.59 5.71
CA LEU A 5 1.79 -4.45 5.72
C LEU A 5 0.95 -4.44 4.45
N VAL A 6 -0.37 -4.35 4.61
CA VAL A 6 -1.30 -4.07 3.51
C VAL A 6 -1.92 -2.70 3.73
N THR A 7 -1.75 -1.77 2.79
CA THR A 7 -2.46 -0.49 2.78
C THR A 7 -3.73 -0.59 1.95
N GLY A 8 -4.79 0.13 2.32
CA GLY A 8 -6.11 -0.07 1.72
C GLY A 8 -6.68 -1.46 2.05
N ALA A 9 -6.37 -1.94 3.25
CA ALA A 9 -6.65 -3.32 3.69
C ALA A 9 -8.14 -3.67 3.69
N GLY A 10 -9.02 -2.70 3.89
CA GLY A 10 -10.46 -2.89 3.87
C GLY A 10 -11.11 -2.75 2.50
N GLY A 11 -10.35 -2.34 1.47
CA GLY A 11 -10.84 -2.29 0.09
C GLY A 11 -11.00 -3.69 -0.53
N SER A 12 -11.66 -3.78 -1.70
CA SER A 12 -11.93 -5.08 -2.36
C SER A 12 -10.65 -5.90 -2.60
N ILE A 13 -9.61 -5.30 -3.16
CA ILE A 13 -8.35 -6.00 -3.41
C ILE A 13 -7.54 -6.16 -2.12
N GLY A 14 -7.47 -5.12 -1.27
CA GLY A 14 -6.71 -5.16 -0.03
C GLY A 14 -7.22 -6.23 0.93
N SER A 15 -8.54 -6.39 1.07
CA SER A 15 -9.13 -7.41 1.93
C SER A 15 -8.83 -8.83 1.42
N GLU A 16 -8.91 -9.04 0.11
CA GLU A 16 -8.56 -10.33 -0.46
C GLU A 16 -7.07 -10.64 -0.31
N LEU A 17 -6.19 -9.67 -0.51
CA LEU A 17 -4.77 -9.83 -0.20
C LEU A 17 -4.56 -10.23 1.27
N CYS A 18 -5.25 -9.58 2.20
CA CYS A 18 -5.14 -9.91 3.62
C CYS A 18 -5.56 -11.37 3.90
N ARG A 19 -6.62 -11.87 3.26
CA ARG A 19 -7.07 -13.27 3.36
C ARG A 19 -6.01 -14.26 2.85
N GLN A 20 -5.44 -13.95 1.68
CA GLN A 20 -4.41 -14.80 1.06
C GLN A 20 -3.10 -14.78 1.86
N ILE A 21 -2.68 -13.59 2.33
CA ILE A 21 -1.47 -13.45 3.14
C ILE A 21 -1.62 -14.15 4.49
N LEU A 22 -2.80 -14.08 5.14
CA LEU A 22 -3.08 -14.79 6.36
C LEU A 22 -2.89 -16.32 6.19
N ALA A 23 -3.30 -16.86 5.04
CA ALA A 23 -3.11 -18.29 4.73
C ALA A 23 -1.63 -18.70 4.63
N LEU A 24 -0.74 -17.77 4.32
CA LEU A 24 0.72 -17.97 4.30
C LEU A 24 1.36 -17.90 5.70
N ARG A 25 0.58 -17.61 6.74
CA ARG A 25 0.98 -17.57 8.15
C ARG A 25 2.18 -16.66 8.41
N PRO A 26 2.14 -15.35 8.08
CA PRO A 26 3.18 -14.42 8.50
C PRO A 26 3.22 -14.34 10.02
N THR A 27 4.32 -13.87 10.59
CA THR A 27 4.38 -13.60 12.05
C THR A 27 3.44 -12.46 12.41
N THR A 28 3.41 -11.42 11.58
CA THR A 28 2.57 -10.24 11.80
C THR A 28 1.95 -9.79 10.48
N LEU A 29 0.65 -9.51 10.49
CA LEU A 29 -0.07 -8.89 9.39
C LEU A 29 -0.65 -7.57 9.86
N LEU A 30 -0.17 -6.46 9.28
CA LEU A 30 -0.62 -5.11 9.56
C LEU A 30 -1.64 -4.70 8.51
N LEU A 31 -2.80 -4.22 8.98
CA LEU A 31 -3.93 -3.80 8.16
C LEU A 31 -4.04 -2.28 8.27
N LEU A 32 -3.65 -1.53 7.25
CA LEU A 32 -3.79 -0.07 7.24
C LEU A 32 -4.93 0.34 6.32
N ASP A 33 -5.89 1.09 6.85
CA ASP A 33 -6.96 1.71 6.09
C ASP A 33 -7.36 3.05 6.73
N HIS A 34 -7.87 3.98 5.92
CA HIS A 34 -8.40 5.26 6.40
C HIS A 34 -9.89 5.16 6.81
N SER A 35 -10.60 4.14 6.33
CA SER A 35 -11.99 3.87 6.66
C SER A 35 -12.06 2.96 7.89
N GLU A 36 -12.54 3.50 9.01
CA GLU A 36 -12.76 2.72 10.23
C GLU A 36 -13.67 1.52 9.97
N PHE A 37 -14.78 1.73 9.26
CA PHE A 37 -15.74 0.67 8.97
C PHE A 37 -15.11 -0.47 8.17
N ASN A 38 -14.38 -0.16 7.10
CA ASN A 38 -13.74 -1.17 6.26
C ASN A 38 -12.63 -1.91 7.01
N LEU A 39 -11.84 -1.18 7.82
CA LEU A 39 -10.79 -1.77 8.66
C LEU A 39 -11.37 -2.71 9.70
N TYR A 40 -12.43 -2.28 10.41
CA TYR A 40 -13.10 -3.13 11.39
C TYR A 40 -13.69 -4.40 10.76
N SER A 41 -14.30 -4.27 9.59
CA SER A 41 -14.92 -5.41 8.89
C SER A 41 -13.89 -6.50 8.56
N ILE A 42 -12.76 -6.12 7.93
CA ILE A 42 -11.72 -7.11 7.60
C ILE A 42 -11.01 -7.64 8.85
N LEU A 43 -10.74 -6.80 9.84
CA LEU A 43 -10.14 -7.23 11.10
C LEU A 43 -10.99 -8.33 11.77
N SER A 44 -12.28 -8.07 11.97
CA SER A 44 -13.21 -9.01 12.61
C SER A 44 -13.28 -10.34 11.86
N GLU A 45 -13.31 -10.32 10.53
CA GLU A 45 -13.29 -11.53 9.70
C GLU A 45 -12.02 -12.36 9.92
N LEU A 46 -10.85 -11.68 9.89
CA LEU A 46 -9.56 -12.38 10.03
C LEU A 46 -9.32 -12.89 11.45
N GLU A 47 -9.76 -12.17 12.48
CA GLU A 47 -9.71 -12.62 13.88
C GLU A 47 -10.53 -13.91 14.08
N GLN A 48 -11.74 -13.97 13.53
CA GLN A 48 -12.58 -15.18 13.57
C GLN A 48 -11.88 -16.34 12.86
N ARG A 49 -11.23 -16.09 11.73
CA ARG A 49 -10.49 -17.12 11.00
C ARG A 49 -9.28 -17.60 11.80
N ILE A 50 -8.51 -16.69 12.39
CA ILE A 50 -7.38 -17.04 13.26
C ILE A 50 -7.82 -17.91 14.43
N ALA A 51 -8.91 -17.53 15.10
CA ALA A 51 -9.44 -18.29 16.23
C ALA A 51 -9.91 -19.70 15.80
N ARG A 52 -10.65 -19.79 14.69
CA ARG A 52 -11.16 -21.06 14.17
C ARG A 52 -10.05 -22.02 13.72
N GLU A 53 -9.02 -21.48 13.07
CA GLU A 53 -7.91 -22.27 12.49
C GLU A 53 -6.68 -22.33 13.42
N SER A 54 -6.74 -21.72 14.61
CA SER A 54 -5.64 -21.63 15.59
C SER A 54 -4.32 -21.14 14.95
N LEU A 55 -4.40 -20.10 14.10
CA LEU A 55 -3.24 -19.57 13.38
C LEU A 55 -2.35 -18.73 14.30
N PRO A 56 -1.02 -18.94 14.30
CA PRO A 56 -0.08 -18.17 15.11
C PRO A 56 0.30 -16.84 14.44
N VAL A 57 -0.68 -16.07 14.01
CA VAL A 57 -0.50 -14.80 13.31
C VAL A 57 -1.00 -13.65 14.18
N ARG A 58 -0.16 -12.63 14.36
CA ARG A 58 -0.54 -11.39 15.02
C ARG A 58 -1.16 -10.44 14.03
N LEU A 59 -2.42 -10.03 14.25
CA LEU A 59 -3.08 -8.96 13.49
C LEU A 59 -2.90 -7.61 14.18
N LEU A 60 -2.66 -6.58 13.38
CA LEU A 60 -2.51 -5.20 13.85
C LEU A 60 -3.33 -4.24 12.97
N PRO A 61 -4.48 -3.76 13.43
CA PRO A 61 -5.24 -2.74 12.73
C PRO A 61 -4.59 -1.37 12.92
N ILE A 62 -4.36 -0.65 11.83
CA ILE A 62 -3.79 0.68 11.80
C ILE A 62 -4.79 1.61 11.10
N LEU A 63 -5.55 2.36 11.88
CA LEU A 63 -6.42 3.39 11.34
C LEU A 63 -5.58 4.60 10.93
N GLY A 64 -5.53 4.89 9.63
CA GLY A 64 -4.73 5.98 9.10
C GLY A 64 -4.71 6.03 7.59
N SER A 65 -4.18 7.14 7.05
CA SER A 65 -4.04 7.38 5.63
C SER A 65 -2.59 7.21 5.19
N ASP A 66 -2.38 6.73 3.97
CA ASP A 66 -1.11 6.72 3.24
C ASP A 66 -0.58 8.14 2.91
N ARG A 67 -1.40 9.17 3.15
CA ARG A 67 -1.01 10.59 3.05
C ARG A 67 -0.21 11.09 4.26
N ASN A 68 -0.05 10.27 5.32
CA ASN A 68 0.74 10.62 6.51
C ASN A 68 2.09 9.86 6.51
N PRO A 69 3.17 10.47 5.99
CA PRO A 69 4.46 9.81 5.86
C PRO A 69 5.11 9.46 7.20
N GLU A 70 4.92 10.29 8.22
CA GLU A 70 5.48 10.06 9.56
C GLU A 70 4.88 8.80 10.19
N LYS A 71 3.56 8.67 10.15
CA LYS A 71 2.87 7.48 10.65
C LYS A 71 3.28 6.22 9.91
N LEU A 72 3.38 6.29 8.58
CA LEU A 72 3.83 5.16 7.77
C LEU A 72 5.23 4.70 8.17
N LEU A 73 6.15 5.66 8.33
CA LEU A 73 7.53 5.36 8.71
C LEU A 73 7.61 4.76 10.12
N ASP A 74 6.88 5.34 11.07
CA ASP A 74 6.82 4.83 12.45
C ASP A 74 6.29 3.40 12.51
N VAL A 75 5.17 3.13 11.84
CA VAL A 75 4.58 1.79 11.74
C VAL A 75 5.56 0.79 11.13
N MET A 76 6.19 1.13 9.99
CA MET A 76 7.09 0.20 9.30
C MET A 76 8.35 -0.10 10.12
N LYS A 77 8.89 0.89 10.83
CA LYS A 77 10.06 0.70 11.72
C LYS A 77 9.71 -0.08 12.98
N THR A 78 8.62 0.31 13.68
CA THR A 78 8.18 -0.32 14.93
C THR A 78 7.94 -1.81 14.74
N TRP A 79 7.28 -2.18 13.65
CA TRP A 79 6.90 -3.56 13.38
C TRP A 79 7.87 -4.29 12.46
N ARG A 80 9.00 -3.66 12.10
CA ARG A 80 10.04 -4.25 11.22
C ARG A 80 9.42 -4.89 9.98
N VAL A 81 8.64 -4.12 9.24
CA VAL A 81 7.91 -4.59 8.07
C VAL A 81 8.89 -5.07 6.99
N ASP A 82 8.74 -6.31 6.56
CA ASP A 82 9.55 -6.92 5.50
C ASP A 82 8.97 -6.67 4.11
N THR A 83 7.63 -6.70 4.01
CA THR A 83 6.92 -6.58 2.73
C THR A 83 5.71 -5.65 2.86
N VAL A 84 5.57 -4.73 1.91
CA VAL A 84 4.40 -3.85 1.76
C VAL A 84 3.63 -4.23 0.51
N TYR A 85 2.32 -4.46 0.65
CA TYR A 85 1.36 -4.48 -0.44
C TYR A 85 0.55 -3.19 -0.41
N HIS A 86 0.79 -2.31 -1.38
CA HIS A 86 0.13 -1.00 -1.46
C HIS A 86 -1.09 -1.09 -2.36
N ALA A 87 -2.27 -1.31 -1.74
CA ALA A 87 -3.56 -1.40 -2.43
C ALA A 87 -4.46 -0.17 -2.21
N ALA A 88 -4.02 0.80 -1.39
CA ALA A 88 -4.73 2.05 -1.18
C ALA A 88 -4.77 2.87 -2.48
N ALA A 89 -5.96 3.17 -2.98
CA ALA A 89 -6.17 4.05 -4.13
C ALA A 89 -7.64 4.42 -4.29
N TYR A 90 -7.92 5.62 -4.83
CA TYR A 90 -9.23 5.94 -5.39
C TYR A 90 -9.33 5.33 -6.79
N LYS A 91 -10.35 4.50 -7.03
CA LYS A 91 -10.49 3.68 -8.24
C LYS A 91 -11.68 4.05 -9.13
N HIS A 92 -12.68 4.77 -8.59
CA HIS A 92 -13.89 5.12 -9.33
C HIS A 92 -13.63 6.28 -10.28
N VAL A 93 -13.58 5.97 -11.59
CA VAL A 93 -13.24 6.95 -12.63
C VAL A 93 -14.07 8.21 -12.54
N PRO A 94 -15.43 8.17 -12.50
CA PRO A 94 -16.22 9.40 -12.44
C PRO A 94 -15.94 10.25 -11.19
N MET A 95 -15.71 9.61 -10.04
CA MET A 95 -15.40 10.33 -8.80
C MET A 95 -14.05 11.04 -8.87
N VAL A 96 -13.04 10.41 -9.46
CA VAL A 96 -11.71 11.00 -9.60
C VAL A 96 -11.72 12.12 -10.66
N GLU A 97 -12.48 11.98 -11.73
CA GLU A 97 -12.67 13.04 -12.73
C GLU A 97 -13.25 14.33 -12.11
N HIS A 98 -14.17 14.20 -11.17
CA HIS A 98 -14.75 15.34 -10.45
C HIS A 98 -13.88 15.86 -9.30
N ASN A 99 -12.83 15.09 -8.89
CA ASN A 99 -11.99 15.39 -7.74
C ASN A 99 -10.50 15.15 -8.07
N ILE A 100 -10.01 15.81 -9.10
CA ILE A 100 -8.65 15.57 -9.66
C ILE A 100 -7.56 15.75 -8.61
N ALA A 101 -7.60 16.84 -7.84
CA ALA A 101 -6.60 17.12 -6.80
C ALA A 101 -6.54 15.99 -5.75
N GLU A 102 -7.72 15.53 -5.28
CA GLU A 102 -7.80 14.43 -4.33
C GLU A 102 -7.31 13.10 -4.94
N GLY A 103 -7.60 12.86 -6.22
CA GLY A 103 -7.07 11.72 -6.96
C GLY A 103 -5.54 11.72 -7.01
N VAL A 104 -4.93 12.87 -7.30
CA VAL A 104 -3.46 13.02 -7.31
C VAL A 104 -2.89 12.87 -5.89
N LEU A 105 -3.45 13.55 -4.91
CA LEU A 105 -2.97 13.49 -3.53
C LEU A 105 -3.03 12.07 -2.95
N ASN A 106 -4.09 11.33 -3.25
CA ASN A 106 -4.23 9.97 -2.76
C ASN A 106 -3.39 8.97 -3.57
N ASN A 107 -3.56 8.93 -4.89
CA ASN A 107 -2.98 7.87 -5.70
C ASN A 107 -1.49 8.09 -6.02
N VAL A 108 -1.04 9.35 -6.13
CA VAL A 108 0.36 9.65 -6.46
C VAL A 108 1.16 9.96 -5.20
N ILE A 109 0.72 10.97 -4.43
CA ILE A 109 1.47 11.39 -3.24
C ILE A 109 1.38 10.32 -2.14
N GLY A 110 0.21 9.69 -1.93
CA GLY A 110 0.07 8.56 -1.01
C GLY A 110 1.00 7.40 -1.36
N THR A 111 1.10 7.04 -2.66
CA THR A 111 2.05 6.02 -3.12
C THR A 111 3.50 6.44 -2.88
N LEU A 112 3.86 7.70 -3.20
CA LEU A 112 5.19 8.24 -2.95
C LEU A 112 5.55 8.18 -1.46
N ASN A 113 4.68 8.68 -0.59
CA ASN A 113 4.89 8.66 0.86
C ASN A 113 5.10 7.22 1.38
N THR A 114 4.27 6.29 0.93
CA THR A 114 4.36 4.89 1.34
C THR A 114 5.67 4.25 0.87
N ALA A 115 6.08 4.53 -0.37
CA ALA A 115 7.34 4.02 -0.94
C ALA A 115 8.57 4.61 -0.25
N GLN A 116 8.56 5.91 0.04
CA GLN A 116 9.65 6.57 0.77
C GLN A 116 9.76 6.08 2.22
N ALA A 117 8.62 5.88 2.90
CA ALA A 117 8.60 5.29 4.23
C ALA A 117 9.17 3.86 4.22
N ALA A 118 8.81 3.05 3.22
CA ALA A 118 9.34 1.70 3.04
C ALA A 118 10.86 1.70 2.84
N LEU A 119 11.37 2.58 1.97
CA LEU A 119 12.80 2.75 1.74
C LEU A 119 13.53 3.17 3.03
N GLN A 120 13.00 4.16 3.76
CA GLN A 120 13.58 4.66 5.00
C GLN A 120 13.55 3.64 6.13
N ALA A 121 12.53 2.78 6.17
CA ALA A 121 12.40 1.70 7.15
C ALA A 121 13.24 0.46 6.79
N GLY A 122 13.78 0.39 5.56
CA GLY A 122 14.55 -0.76 5.08
C GLY A 122 13.67 -1.96 4.71
N VAL A 123 12.44 -1.71 4.29
CA VAL A 123 11.51 -2.75 3.79
C VAL A 123 12.13 -3.46 2.60
N ALA A 124 12.13 -4.78 2.60
CA ALA A 124 12.75 -5.56 1.54
C ALA A 124 11.96 -5.55 0.23
N ASN A 125 10.63 -5.65 0.32
CA ASN A 125 9.77 -5.73 -0.86
C ASN A 125 8.59 -4.75 -0.78
N PHE A 126 8.37 -4.03 -1.87
CA PHE A 126 7.22 -3.14 -2.05
C PHE A 126 6.47 -3.53 -3.32
N VAL A 127 5.19 -3.86 -3.20
CA VAL A 127 4.34 -4.28 -4.32
C VAL A 127 3.21 -3.28 -4.49
N LEU A 128 3.22 -2.52 -5.59
CA LEU A 128 2.11 -1.64 -5.96
C LEU A 128 1.01 -2.43 -6.64
N ILE A 129 -0.20 -2.29 -6.14
CA ILE A 129 -1.40 -2.76 -6.83
C ILE A 129 -1.85 -1.68 -7.80
N SER A 130 -1.73 -1.95 -9.10
CA SER A 130 -2.09 -1.06 -10.19
C SER A 130 -3.22 -1.64 -11.03
N THR A 131 -3.52 -1.01 -12.17
CA THR A 131 -4.65 -1.33 -13.02
C THR A 131 -4.23 -1.33 -14.50
N ASP A 132 -4.98 -2.05 -15.34
CA ASP A 132 -4.89 -1.98 -16.80
C ASP A 132 -5.13 -0.55 -17.34
N LYS A 133 -5.96 0.26 -16.63
CA LYS A 133 -6.25 1.66 -16.98
C LYS A 133 -5.04 2.60 -16.86
N ALA A 134 -3.94 2.15 -16.23
CA ALA A 134 -2.66 2.85 -16.23
C ALA A 134 -1.87 2.67 -17.54
N VAL A 135 -2.30 1.74 -18.40
CA VAL A 135 -1.69 1.52 -19.72
C VAL A 135 -2.36 2.45 -20.73
N ARG A 136 -1.60 3.43 -21.27
CA ARG A 136 -2.13 4.47 -22.17
C ARG A 136 -3.40 5.11 -21.62
N PRO A 137 -3.32 5.78 -20.46
CA PRO A 137 -4.48 6.23 -19.73
C PRO A 137 -5.32 7.22 -20.55
N THR A 138 -6.63 7.02 -20.54
CA THR A 138 -7.61 7.88 -21.21
C THR A 138 -8.48 8.66 -20.23
N ASN A 139 -8.19 8.55 -18.93
CA ASN A 139 -8.92 9.21 -17.85
C ASN A 139 -7.96 9.59 -16.71
N VAL A 140 -8.39 10.52 -15.85
CA VAL A 140 -7.57 11.04 -14.75
C VAL A 140 -7.17 9.94 -13.77
N MET A 141 -8.09 9.05 -13.39
CA MET A 141 -7.78 7.95 -12.46
C MET A 141 -6.66 7.07 -13.02
N GLY A 142 -6.73 6.65 -14.28
CA GLY A 142 -5.68 5.89 -14.95
C GLY A 142 -4.36 6.66 -15.00
N SER A 143 -4.41 7.98 -15.27
CA SER A 143 -3.23 8.84 -15.27
C SER A 143 -2.56 8.93 -13.90
N THR A 144 -3.34 9.05 -12.81
CA THR A 144 -2.78 9.04 -11.45
C THR A 144 -2.10 7.71 -11.12
N LYS A 145 -2.69 6.58 -11.51
CA LYS A 145 -2.07 5.27 -11.32
C LYS A 145 -0.80 5.12 -12.16
N ARG A 146 -0.79 5.64 -13.39
CA ARG A 146 0.43 5.65 -14.23
C ARG A 146 1.53 6.50 -13.61
N LEU A 147 1.23 7.67 -13.07
CA LEU A 147 2.20 8.50 -12.36
C LEU A 147 2.77 7.79 -11.13
N ALA A 148 1.93 7.10 -10.35
CA ALA A 148 2.38 6.28 -9.24
C ALA A 148 3.36 5.17 -9.69
N GLU A 149 3.08 4.48 -10.80
CA GLU A 149 4.00 3.48 -11.39
C GLU A 149 5.34 4.12 -11.78
N LEU A 150 5.32 5.27 -12.44
CA LEU A 150 6.53 5.98 -12.86
C LEU A 150 7.35 6.45 -11.67
N THR A 151 6.70 6.89 -10.59
CA THR A 151 7.36 7.25 -9.33
C THR A 151 8.12 6.06 -8.73
N LEU A 152 7.50 4.88 -8.68
CA LEU A 152 8.17 3.68 -8.19
C LEU A 152 9.28 3.21 -9.13
N GLN A 153 9.07 3.33 -10.43
CA GLN A 153 10.09 3.01 -11.43
C GLN A 153 11.32 3.91 -11.24
N ALA A 154 11.13 5.22 -11.06
CA ALA A 154 12.22 6.15 -10.77
C ALA A 154 12.96 5.76 -9.49
N LEU A 155 12.23 5.51 -8.38
CA LEU A 155 12.83 5.07 -7.13
C LEU A 155 13.61 3.74 -7.27
N SER A 156 13.15 2.83 -8.12
CA SER A 156 13.81 1.52 -8.32
C SER A 156 15.14 1.62 -9.05
N HIS A 157 15.33 2.66 -9.86
CA HIS A 157 16.58 2.91 -10.60
C HIS A 157 17.62 3.70 -9.79
N GLU A 158 17.20 4.38 -8.73
CA GLU A 158 18.08 5.19 -7.91
C GLU A 158 18.74 4.35 -6.79
N VAL A 159 20.06 4.32 -6.79
CA VAL A 159 20.85 3.62 -5.74
C VAL A 159 20.74 4.35 -4.40
N ALA A 160 20.66 5.66 -4.44
CA ALA A 160 20.60 6.52 -3.27
C ALA A 160 19.68 7.73 -3.53
N PRO A 161 18.35 7.52 -3.57
CA PRO A 161 17.42 8.57 -3.91
C PRO A 161 17.41 9.69 -2.86
N VAL A 162 17.30 10.93 -3.33
CA VAL A 162 16.94 12.07 -2.49
C VAL A 162 15.43 12.02 -2.29
N LEU A 163 15.00 11.94 -1.04
CA LEU A 163 13.58 11.79 -0.73
C LEU A 163 12.85 13.12 -0.77
N PHE A 164 11.62 13.12 -1.25
CA PHE A 164 10.77 14.31 -1.27
C PHE A 164 10.50 14.79 0.17
N GLY A 165 10.76 16.06 0.43
CA GLY A 165 10.61 16.66 1.77
C GLY A 165 11.80 16.46 2.70
N ASP A 166 12.82 15.70 2.31
CA ASP A 166 14.04 15.56 3.10
C ASP A 166 15.00 16.72 2.79
N MET A 167 15.02 17.73 3.67
CA MET A 167 15.90 18.91 3.56
C MET A 167 17.35 18.60 3.96
N GLY A 168 17.63 17.40 4.45
CA GLY A 168 18.91 17.04 5.07
C GLY A 168 19.92 16.34 4.16
N ASN A 169 19.64 16.12 2.87
CA ASN A 169 20.53 15.40 1.93
C ASN A 169 21.11 14.09 2.47
N VAL A 170 20.37 13.38 3.30
CA VAL A 170 20.80 12.08 3.82
C VAL A 170 20.58 11.03 2.73
N SER A 171 21.62 10.81 1.93
CA SER A 171 21.64 9.73 0.95
C SER A 171 21.52 8.39 1.66
N ARG A 172 20.46 7.64 1.37
CA ARG A 172 20.25 6.28 1.90
C ARG A 172 20.33 5.28 0.76
N VAL A 173 21.11 4.23 0.94
CA VAL A 173 21.19 3.15 -0.04
C VAL A 173 19.82 2.49 -0.17
N ASN A 174 19.28 2.49 -1.36
CA ASN A 174 18.02 1.82 -1.68
C ASN A 174 18.21 0.29 -1.69
N LYS A 175 17.62 -0.38 -0.71
CA LYS A 175 17.60 -1.85 -0.60
C LYS A 175 16.21 -2.42 -0.88
N THR A 176 15.22 -1.57 -1.12
CA THR A 176 13.84 -1.97 -1.35
C THR A 176 13.63 -2.40 -2.79
N ARG A 177 13.11 -3.59 -2.99
CA ARG A 177 12.68 -4.07 -4.31
C ARG A 177 11.28 -3.54 -4.60
N PHE A 178 11.16 -2.61 -5.53
CA PHE A 178 9.88 -2.10 -6.01
C PHE A 178 9.36 -2.94 -7.17
N THR A 179 8.13 -3.43 -7.03
CA THR A 179 7.42 -4.18 -8.07
C THR A 179 6.00 -3.66 -8.22
N MET A 180 5.36 -3.97 -9.34
CA MET A 180 3.97 -3.59 -9.57
C MET A 180 3.20 -4.73 -10.23
N VAL A 181 1.91 -4.84 -9.89
CA VAL A 181 0.98 -5.79 -10.49
C VAL A 181 -0.21 -5.02 -11.04
N ARG A 182 -0.59 -5.28 -12.28
CA ARG A 182 -1.76 -4.68 -12.93
C ARG A 182 -2.88 -5.70 -13.01
N PHE A 183 -4.06 -5.29 -12.58
CA PHE A 183 -5.29 -6.06 -12.76
C PHE A 183 -6.19 -5.39 -13.79
N GLY A 184 -6.96 -6.19 -14.51
CA GLY A 184 -8.15 -5.73 -15.23
C GLY A 184 -9.34 -5.55 -14.30
N ASN A 185 -10.55 -5.68 -14.84
CA ASN A 185 -11.76 -5.64 -14.02
C ASN A 185 -11.85 -6.91 -13.17
N VAL A 186 -12.08 -6.72 -11.88
CA VAL A 186 -12.22 -7.82 -10.93
C VAL A 186 -13.71 -8.08 -10.71
N LEU A 187 -14.15 -9.32 -10.91
CA LEU A 187 -15.52 -9.72 -10.65
C LEU A 187 -15.89 -9.56 -9.17
N GLY A 188 -17.05 -8.97 -8.89
CA GLY A 188 -17.51 -8.75 -7.52
C GLY A 188 -16.80 -7.59 -6.77
N SER A 189 -15.99 -6.81 -7.46
CA SER A 189 -15.40 -5.58 -6.91
C SER A 189 -16.38 -4.43 -7.05
N SER A 190 -16.86 -3.89 -5.93
CA SER A 190 -17.67 -2.66 -5.87
C SER A 190 -16.83 -1.43 -6.24
#